data_59d41bc47b29cbf831270e9d7a5fe4df
#
_entry.id   59d41bc47b29cbf831270e9d7a5fe4df
#
_cell.length_a   1.000
_cell.length_b   1.000
_cell.length_c   1.000
_cell.angle_alpha   90.00
_cell.angle_beta   90.00
_cell.angle_gamma   90.00
#
_symmetry.space_group_name_H-M   'P 1'
#
loop_
_entity.id
_entity.type
_entity.pdbx_description
1 polymer ?
#
loop_
_entity_poly.entity_id
_entity_poly.type
_entity_poly.pdbx_seq_one_letter_code
_entity_poly.pdbx_strand_id
1 'polypeptide(L)'
;MCGIVGLFLKDASLEPKLGELLSAMMITMSDRGPDSAGIALYGNKQPNLLKLTLQSPTPDQDFDGLDHLVSERTGSEVTMERRDTHGVLFVTSELLLEVRRALGDLRPSIRLMSTGESIEIYKEVGHPAGVVNRFQLEKMAGTHGIGHTRMATESIVNTLGAHPFSTGIDQCLVHNGSLSN
;
A
#
# COMPACT_ATOMS: atom_id res chain seq x y z
N MET A 1 -1.33 -21.71 6.58
CA MET A 1 -1.86 -20.69 7.54
C MET A 1 -1.14 -19.38 7.30
N CYS A 2 -1.87 -18.28 7.24
CA CYS A 2 -1.28 -16.95 7.04
C CYS A 2 -0.38 -16.51 8.20
N GLY A 3 0.56 -15.61 7.94
CA GLY A 3 1.36 -14.92 8.95
C GLY A 3 0.94 -13.47 9.08
N ILE A 4 0.92 -12.96 10.31
CA ILE A 4 0.70 -11.54 10.61
C ILE A 4 1.86 -11.05 11.44
N VAL A 5 2.40 -9.90 11.09
CA VAL A 5 3.42 -9.18 11.86
C VAL A 5 2.98 -7.74 12.07
N GLY A 6 3.33 -7.17 13.20
CA GLY A 6 3.07 -5.78 13.51
C GLY A 6 4.21 -5.19 14.31
N LEU A 7 4.57 -3.95 14.02
CA LEU A 7 5.62 -3.23 14.70
C LEU A 7 5.19 -1.78 14.94
N PHE A 8 5.28 -1.37 16.20
CA PHE A 8 5.07 0.02 16.62
C PHE A 8 6.34 0.51 17.33
N LEU A 9 6.95 1.54 16.79
CA LEU A 9 8.19 2.11 17.31
C LEU A 9 7.86 3.19 18.36
N LYS A 10 8.30 2.94 19.60
CA LYS A 10 8.17 3.91 20.70
C LYS A 10 9.31 4.91 20.74
N ASP A 11 10.44 4.56 20.10
CA ASP A 11 11.63 5.39 20.01
C ASP A 11 11.72 5.98 18.59
N ALA A 12 11.58 7.29 18.48
CA ALA A 12 11.62 7.99 17.19
C ALA A 12 12.97 7.81 16.46
N SER A 13 14.06 7.53 17.17
CA SER A 13 15.36 7.26 16.54
C SER A 13 15.36 5.99 15.67
N LEU A 14 14.40 5.11 15.86
CA LEU A 14 14.22 3.88 15.09
C LEU A 14 13.30 4.05 13.87
N GLU A 15 12.58 5.16 13.75
CA GLU A 15 11.66 5.40 12.62
C GLU A 15 12.31 5.23 11.25
N PRO A 16 13.58 5.66 11.00
CA PRO A 16 14.27 5.39 9.75
C PRO A 16 14.53 3.91 9.46
N LYS A 17 14.43 3.04 10.46
CA LYS A 17 14.66 1.59 10.37
C LYS A 17 13.37 0.77 10.32
N LEU A 18 12.20 1.41 10.32
CA LEU A 18 10.93 0.67 10.34
C LEU A 18 10.86 -0.37 9.22
N GLY A 19 11.18 0.05 8.00
CA GLY A 19 11.13 -0.82 6.83
C GLY A 19 12.09 -2.00 6.91
N GLU A 20 13.32 -1.80 7.38
CA GLU A 20 14.31 -2.86 7.60
C GLU A 20 13.80 -3.90 8.61
N LEU A 21 13.31 -3.44 9.77
CA LEU A 21 12.80 -4.31 10.82
C LEU A 21 11.55 -5.08 10.38
N LEU A 22 10.61 -4.41 9.73
CA LEU A 22 9.38 -5.03 9.23
C LEU A 22 9.67 -6.04 8.12
N SER A 23 10.64 -5.75 7.23
CA SER A 23 11.11 -6.67 6.20
C SER A 23 11.62 -7.98 6.79
N ALA A 24 12.48 -7.90 7.80
CA ALA A 24 13.02 -9.09 8.47
C ALA A 24 11.90 -9.94 9.08
N MET A 25 10.90 -9.31 9.72
CA MET A 25 9.74 -10.01 10.29
C MET A 25 8.91 -10.68 9.19
N MET A 26 8.66 -10.00 8.07
CA MET A 26 7.90 -10.53 6.93
C MET A 26 8.60 -11.75 6.30
N ILE A 27 9.92 -11.67 6.09
CA ILE A 27 10.70 -12.75 5.51
C ILE A 27 10.69 -13.98 6.45
N THR A 28 10.77 -13.78 7.76
CA THR A 28 10.67 -14.86 8.75
C THR A 28 9.32 -15.58 8.69
N MET A 29 8.25 -14.89 8.25
CA MET A 29 6.92 -15.48 8.13
C MET A 29 6.63 -16.11 6.75
N SER A 30 7.62 -16.21 5.86
CA SER A 30 7.44 -16.68 4.48
C SER A 30 6.84 -18.08 4.40
N ASP A 31 7.30 -19.01 5.23
CA ASP A 31 6.81 -20.40 5.25
C ASP A 31 5.33 -20.51 5.67
N ARG A 32 4.80 -19.49 6.32
CA ARG A 32 3.39 -19.47 6.74
C ARG A 32 2.44 -19.01 5.64
N GLY A 33 2.95 -18.28 4.65
CA GLY A 33 2.12 -17.76 3.57
C GLY A 33 2.97 -17.34 2.37
N PRO A 34 3.31 -18.30 1.48
CA PRO A 34 4.20 -18.02 0.36
C PRO A 34 3.50 -17.44 -0.88
N ASP A 35 2.16 -17.36 -0.90
CA ASP A 35 1.41 -17.11 -2.14
C ASP A 35 1.23 -15.63 -2.46
N SER A 36 1.09 -14.80 -1.43
CA SER A 36 1.03 -13.34 -1.56
C SER A 36 1.43 -12.69 -0.24
N ALA A 37 1.91 -11.46 -0.33
CA ALA A 37 2.25 -10.66 0.83
C ALA A 37 1.82 -9.21 0.65
N GLY A 38 1.66 -8.51 1.76
CA GLY A 38 1.41 -7.09 1.72
C GLY A 38 1.70 -6.42 3.05
N ILE A 39 1.88 -5.13 2.97
CA ILE A 39 2.33 -4.28 4.06
C ILE A 39 1.49 -3.01 4.07
N ALA A 40 1.01 -2.63 5.24
CA ALA A 40 0.58 -1.26 5.52
C ALA A 40 1.67 -0.59 6.36
N LEU A 41 2.13 0.55 5.92
CA LEU A 41 3.17 1.32 6.57
C LEU A 41 2.65 2.73 6.84
N TYR A 42 2.93 3.24 8.03
CA TYR A 42 2.53 4.58 8.46
C TYR A 42 3.78 5.46 8.51
N GLY A 43 4.03 6.10 7.37
CA GLY A 43 5.19 6.97 7.15
C GLY A 43 4.95 8.42 7.55
N ASN A 44 5.89 9.26 7.17
CA ASN A 44 5.82 10.69 7.44
C ASN A 44 4.61 11.32 6.76
N LYS A 45 3.90 12.16 7.52
CA LYS A 45 2.82 13.00 7.00
C LYS A 45 3.42 14.18 6.24
N GLN A 46 2.76 14.54 5.15
CA GLN A 46 3.00 15.83 4.49
C GLN A 46 1.89 16.81 4.93
N PRO A 47 2.23 18.04 5.32
CA PRO A 47 1.22 19.01 5.79
C PRO A 47 0.10 19.21 4.75
N ASN A 48 -1.14 19.07 5.20
CA ASN A 48 -2.36 19.28 4.39
C ASN A 48 -2.54 18.35 3.18
N LEU A 49 -1.73 17.28 3.06
CA LEU A 49 -1.83 16.32 1.98
C LEU A 49 -2.31 14.95 2.48
N LEU A 50 -3.15 14.33 1.66
CA LEU A 50 -3.48 12.91 1.74
C LEU A 50 -2.64 12.13 0.73
N LYS A 51 -2.26 10.94 1.12
CA LYS A 51 -1.65 9.91 0.27
C LYS A 51 -2.74 8.98 -0.24
N LEU A 52 -2.84 8.83 -1.54
CA LEU A 52 -3.65 7.80 -2.17
C LEU A 52 -2.72 6.75 -2.76
N THR A 53 -2.62 5.60 -2.13
CA THR A 53 -1.84 4.50 -2.69
C THR A 53 -2.67 3.80 -3.75
N LEU A 54 -2.15 3.78 -4.96
CA LEU A 54 -2.76 3.20 -6.16
C LEU A 54 -2.04 1.91 -6.54
N GLN A 55 -2.74 0.98 -7.17
CA GLN A 55 -2.18 -0.21 -7.79
C GLN A 55 -2.68 -0.32 -9.24
N SER A 56 -1.81 -0.71 -10.14
CA SER A 56 -2.17 -1.00 -11.52
C SER A 56 -1.58 -2.34 -12.00
N PRO A 57 -2.33 -3.12 -12.79
CA PRO A 57 -1.79 -4.27 -13.50
C PRO A 57 -0.89 -3.87 -14.69
N THR A 58 -1.00 -2.64 -15.18
CA THR A 58 -0.27 -2.08 -16.31
C THR A 58 0.37 -0.72 -15.94
N PRO A 59 1.28 -0.69 -14.94
CA PRO A 59 1.74 0.55 -14.32
C PRO A 59 2.44 1.51 -15.30
N ASP A 60 3.12 0.99 -16.33
CA ASP A 60 3.80 1.84 -17.32
C ASP A 60 2.83 2.62 -18.19
N GLN A 61 1.64 2.09 -18.43
CA GLN A 61 0.58 2.79 -19.18
C GLN A 61 -0.28 3.65 -18.27
N ASP A 62 -0.68 3.10 -17.12
CA ASP A 62 -1.64 3.74 -16.25
C ASP A 62 -1.06 4.90 -15.46
N PHE A 63 0.22 4.83 -15.09
CA PHE A 63 0.89 5.88 -14.32
C PHE A 63 1.62 6.92 -15.18
N ASP A 64 1.71 6.68 -16.50
CA ASP A 64 2.35 7.65 -17.39
C ASP A 64 1.54 8.94 -17.46
N GLY A 65 2.14 10.05 -16.97
CA GLY A 65 1.52 11.37 -16.90
C GLY A 65 0.24 11.47 -16.07
N LEU A 66 -0.04 10.48 -15.19
CA LEU A 66 -1.26 10.44 -14.41
C LEU A 66 -1.41 11.64 -13.47
N ASP A 67 -0.35 12.04 -12.80
CA ASP A 67 -0.31 13.21 -11.94
C ASP A 67 -0.66 14.50 -12.69
N HIS A 68 -0.12 14.66 -13.90
CA HIS A 68 -0.44 15.79 -14.77
C HIS A 68 -1.92 15.77 -15.20
N LEU A 69 -2.43 14.63 -15.66
CA LEU A 69 -3.83 14.48 -16.07
C LEU A 69 -4.82 14.75 -14.92
N VAL A 70 -4.48 14.29 -13.72
CA VAL A 70 -5.30 14.55 -12.53
C VAL A 70 -5.21 16.02 -12.12
N SER A 71 -4.02 16.63 -12.20
CA SER A 71 -3.83 18.06 -11.94
C SER A 71 -4.65 18.93 -12.88
N GLU A 72 -4.63 18.63 -14.18
CA GLU A 72 -5.46 19.34 -15.17
C GLU A 72 -6.96 19.20 -14.88
N ARG A 73 -7.39 18.00 -14.52
CA ARG A 73 -8.79 17.71 -14.25
C ARG A 73 -9.33 18.40 -13.00
N THR A 74 -8.50 18.54 -11.97
CA THR A 74 -8.88 19.13 -10.67
C THR A 74 -8.50 20.60 -10.54
N GLY A 75 -7.72 21.13 -11.47
CA GLY A 75 -7.23 22.51 -11.42
C GLY A 75 -6.23 22.76 -10.27
N SER A 76 -5.65 21.71 -9.70
CA SER A 76 -4.74 21.80 -8.55
C SER A 76 -3.54 20.89 -8.74
N GLU A 77 -2.41 21.27 -8.16
CA GLU A 77 -1.18 20.46 -8.24
C GLU A 77 -1.36 19.12 -7.53
N VAL A 78 -1.09 18.05 -8.25
CA VAL A 78 -1.04 16.67 -7.76
C VAL A 78 0.31 16.09 -8.16
N THR A 79 0.99 15.42 -7.23
CA THR A 79 2.27 14.76 -7.50
C THR A 79 2.16 13.27 -7.24
N MET A 80 3.01 12.47 -7.88
CA MET A 80 3.02 11.02 -7.74
C MET A 80 4.43 10.46 -7.55
N GLU A 81 4.57 9.55 -6.60
CA GLU A 81 5.75 8.69 -6.46
C GLU A 81 5.41 7.28 -6.96
N ARG A 82 6.18 6.77 -7.94
CA ARG A 82 6.01 5.39 -8.45
C ARG A 82 6.83 4.40 -7.64
N ARG A 83 6.22 3.22 -7.40
CA ARG A 83 6.84 2.08 -6.72
C ARG A 83 6.40 0.78 -7.38
N ASP A 84 7.05 0.40 -8.50
CA ASP A 84 6.72 -0.79 -9.29
C ASP A 84 5.24 -0.79 -9.73
N THR A 85 4.41 -1.76 -9.31
CA THR A 85 2.98 -1.85 -9.62
C THR A 85 2.11 -0.87 -8.82
N HIS A 86 2.71 -0.13 -7.92
CA HIS A 86 2.02 0.86 -7.09
C HIS A 86 2.52 2.28 -7.36
N GLY A 87 1.68 3.25 -7.00
CA GLY A 87 2.03 4.66 -7.00
C GLY A 87 1.30 5.37 -5.85
N VAL A 88 1.91 6.41 -5.32
CA VAL A 88 1.32 7.24 -4.26
C VAL A 88 1.06 8.62 -4.83
N LEU A 89 -0.22 8.99 -4.95
CA LEU A 89 -0.64 10.35 -5.26
C LEU A 89 -0.74 11.18 -3.99
N PHE A 90 -0.23 12.39 -4.06
CA PHE A 90 -0.33 13.39 -3.00
C PHE A 90 -1.36 14.44 -3.40
N VAL A 91 -2.43 14.58 -2.63
CA VAL A 91 -3.56 15.45 -2.92
C VAL A 91 -4.02 16.19 -1.68
N THR A 92 -4.58 17.37 -1.82
CA THR A 92 -5.22 18.04 -0.69
C THR A 92 -6.52 17.33 -0.29
N SER A 93 -6.90 17.42 0.97
CA SER A 93 -8.08 16.71 1.51
C SER A 93 -9.38 17.10 0.82
N GLU A 94 -9.50 18.37 0.41
CA GLU A 94 -10.68 18.90 -0.27
C GLU A 94 -10.91 18.25 -1.64
N LEU A 95 -9.84 17.84 -2.31
CA LEU A 95 -9.88 17.26 -3.65
C LEU A 95 -10.12 15.76 -3.68
N LEU A 96 -10.14 15.09 -2.53
CA LEU A 96 -10.20 13.62 -2.45
C LEU A 96 -11.31 13.01 -3.31
N LEU A 97 -12.53 13.55 -3.25
CA LEU A 97 -13.67 13.01 -4.02
C LEU A 97 -13.53 13.26 -5.51
N GLU A 98 -13.02 14.42 -5.89
CA GLU A 98 -12.81 14.78 -7.29
C GLU A 98 -11.69 13.95 -7.92
N VAL A 99 -10.57 13.79 -7.22
CA VAL A 99 -9.45 12.91 -7.64
C VAL A 99 -9.92 11.48 -7.81
N ARG A 100 -10.71 10.94 -6.88
CA ARG A 100 -11.24 9.57 -7.01
C ARG A 100 -12.14 9.39 -8.22
N ARG A 101 -12.95 10.39 -8.57
CA ARG A 101 -13.76 10.37 -9.80
C ARG A 101 -12.86 10.45 -11.04
N ALA A 102 -11.91 11.40 -11.05
CA ALA A 102 -10.95 11.55 -12.14
C ALA A 102 -10.18 10.26 -12.43
N LEU A 103 -9.69 9.58 -11.39
CA LEU A 103 -9.01 8.28 -11.51
C LEU A 103 -9.91 7.21 -12.16
N GLY A 104 -11.17 7.12 -11.73
CA GLY A 104 -12.14 6.19 -12.32
C GLY A 104 -12.43 6.45 -13.80
N ASP A 105 -12.49 7.72 -14.20
CA ASP A 105 -12.73 8.12 -15.59
C ASP A 105 -11.48 7.94 -16.47
N LEU A 106 -10.31 8.37 -15.98
CA LEU A 106 -9.06 8.39 -16.75
C LEU A 106 -8.37 7.03 -16.85
N ARG A 107 -8.41 6.26 -15.78
CA ARG A 107 -7.68 4.99 -15.65
C ARG A 107 -8.49 3.96 -14.85
N PRO A 108 -9.53 3.35 -15.42
CA PRO A 108 -10.44 2.44 -14.73
C PRO A 108 -9.78 1.14 -14.25
N SER A 109 -8.60 0.79 -14.78
CA SER A 109 -7.77 -0.33 -14.33
C SER A 109 -7.11 -0.10 -12.97
N ILE A 110 -6.89 1.16 -12.60
CA ILE A 110 -6.26 1.52 -11.32
C ILE A 110 -7.18 1.16 -10.15
N ARG A 111 -6.56 0.62 -9.11
CA ARG A 111 -7.22 0.29 -7.83
C ARG A 111 -6.66 1.15 -6.71
N LEU A 112 -7.55 1.72 -5.92
CA LEU A 112 -7.17 2.47 -4.71
C LEU A 112 -6.93 1.47 -3.58
N MET A 113 -5.69 1.41 -3.08
CA MET A 113 -5.26 0.50 -2.01
C MET A 113 -5.42 1.11 -0.64
N SER A 114 -5.11 2.40 -0.48
CA SER A 114 -5.29 3.14 0.78
C SER A 114 -5.47 4.62 0.57
N THR A 115 -6.05 5.28 1.56
CA THR A 115 -6.16 6.73 1.65
C THR A 115 -5.84 7.15 3.08
N GLY A 116 -4.97 8.13 3.26
CA GLY A 116 -4.67 8.69 4.58
C GLY A 116 -3.56 9.71 4.54
N GLU A 117 -3.28 10.33 5.67
CA GLU A 117 -2.16 11.27 5.81
C GLU A 117 -0.82 10.53 5.89
N SER A 118 -0.83 9.33 6.46
CA SER A 118 0.40 8.56 6.76
C SER A 118 0.42 7.16 6.15
N ILE A 119 -0.73 6.52 5.95
CA ILE A 119 -0.81 5.13 5.50
C ILE A 119 -0.47 4.96 4.02
N GLU A 120 0.34 3.97 3.74
CA GLU A 120 0.59 3.43 2.41
C GLU A 120 0.42 1.92 2.45
N ILE A 121 -0.34 1.33 1.51
CA ILE A 121 -0.53 -0.12 1.40
C ILE A 121 0.10 -0.63 0.12
N TYR A 122 1.07 -1.53 0.27
CA TYR A 122 1.74 -2.25 -0.81
C TYR A 122 1.44 -3.73 -0.66
N LYS A 123 0.95 -4.38 -1.72
CA LYS A 123 0.65 -5.81 -1.68
C LYS A 123 0.72 -6.43 -3.06
N GLU A 124 1.21 -7.65 -3.13
CA GLU A 124 1.37 -8.34 -4.41
C GLU A 124 1.35 -9.86 -4.24
N VAL A 125 1.06 -10.54 -5.34
CA VAL A 125 1.23 -11.98 -5.47
C VAL A 125 2.73 -12.32 -5.47
N GLY A 126 3.08 -13.37 -4.78
CA GLY A 126 4.43 -13.90 -4.74
C GLY A 126 4.99 -14.07 -3.32
N HIS A 127 6.14 -14.68 -3.26
CA HIS A 127 6.84 -14.95 -2.01
C HIS A 127 7.17 -13.65 -1.26
N PRO A 128 6.99 -13.61 0.08
CA PRO A 128 7.18 -12.39 0.88
C PRO A 128 8.52 -11.68 0.67
N ALA A 129 9.63 -12.40 0.56
CA ALA A 129 10.93 -11.79 0.27
C ALA A 129 10.95 -11.07 -1.09
N GLY A 130 10.28 -11.63 -2.12
CA GLY A 130 10.13 -10.99 -3.42
C GLY A 130 9.30 -9.71 -3.35
N VAL A 131 8.22 -9.70 -2.57
CA VAL A 131 7.35 -8.53 -2.37
C VAL A 131 8.08 -7.43 -1.59
N VAL A 132 8.81 -7.78 -0.54
CA VAL A 132 9.68 -6.85 0.22
C VAL A 132 10.69 -6.16 -0.71
N ASN A 133 11.39 -6.94 -1.53
CA ASN A 133 12.40 -6.41 -2.46
C ASN A 133 11.78 -5.54 -3.55
N ARG A 134 10.64 -5.97 -4.12
CA ARG A 134 9.92 -5.22 -5.18
C ARG A 134 9.60 -3.80 -4.77
N PHE A 135 9.07 -3.62 -3.58
CA PHE A 135 8.69 -2.30 -3.07
C PHE A 135 9.82 -1.59 -2.33
N GLN A 136 11.00 -2.19 -2.26
CA GLN A 136 12.15 -1.65 -1.51
C GLN A 136 11.77 -1.27 -0.07
N LEU A 137 10.99 -2.15 0.58
CA LEU A 137 10.45 -1.91 1.91
C LEU A 137 11.54 -1.49 2.92
N GLU A 138 12.73 -2.08 2.83
CA GLU A 138 13.86 -1.79 3.72
C GLU A 138 14.26 -0.30 3.76
N LYS A 139 13.92 0.46 2.71
CA LYS A 139 14.23 1.89 2.62
C LYS A 139 13.13 2.80 3.17
N MET A 140 12.01 2.21 3.60
CA MET A 140 10.86 2.98 4.06
C MET A 140 10.98 3.31 5.55
N ALA A 141 10.66 4.55 5.89
CA ALA A 141 10.63 5.06 7.25
C ALA A 141 9.21 5.28 7.75
N GLY A 142 9.01 5.26 9.05
CA GLY A 142 7.71 5.53 9.64
C GLY A 142 7.64 5.14 11.11
N THR A 143 6.48 5.34 11.71
CA THR A 143 6.25 5.12 13.14
C THR A 143 5.80 3.70 13.46
N HIS A 144 5.04 3.08 12.56
CA HIS A 144 4.54 1.71 12.72
C HIS A 144 4.16 1.09 11.37
N GLY A 145 3.98 -0.21 11.37
CA GLY A 145 3.54 -0.95 10.20
C GLY A 145 2.97 -2.31 10.57
N ILE A 146 2.17 -2.85 9.66
CA ILE A 146 1.61 -4.18 9.77
C ILE A 146 1.86 -4.93 8.45
N GLY A 147 2.31 -6.18 8.56
CA GLY A 147 2.54 -7.04 7.41
C GLY A 147 1.72 -8.32 7.49
N HIS A 148 1.42 -8.87 6.33
CA HIS A 148 0.67 -10.10 6.19
C HIS A 148 1.29 -10.98 5.10
N THR A 149 1.45 -12.26 5.40
CA THR A 149 1.82 -13.29 4.42
C THR A 149 0.66 -14.28 4.30
N ARG A 150 0.21 -14.52 3.08
CA ARG A 150 -1.01 -15.30 2.80
C ARG A 150 -0.68 -16.66 2.21
N MET A 151 -1.32 -17.69 2.76
CA MET A 151 -1.48 -18.98 2.13
C MET A 151 -2.92 -19.08 1.64
N ALA A 152 -3.12 -19.15 0.34
CA ALA A 152 -4.44 -19.29 -0.28
C ALA A 152 -4.84 -20.75 -0.28
N THR A 153 -5.87 -21.12 0.49
CA THR A 153 -6.37 -22.51 0.57
C THR A 153 -7.59 -22.74 -0.30
N GLU A 154 -8.45 -21.74 -0.47
CA GLU A 154 -9.75 -21.90 -1.13
C GLU A 154 -10.09 -20.78 -2.12
N SER A 155 -9.26 -19.75 -2.23
CA SER A 155 -9.53 -18.58 -3.06
C SER A 155 -8.41 -18.30 -4.05
N ILE A 156 -8.75 -17.65 -5.16
CA ILE A 156 -7.79 -17.26 -6.20
C ILE A 156 -6.69 -16.39 -5.59
N VAL A 157 -5.44 -16.71 -5.94
CA VAL A 157 -4.28 -15.91 -5.61
C VAL A 157 -4.24 -14.71 -6.55
N ASN A 158 -4.54 -13.54 -6.03
CA ASN A 158 -4.46 -12.27 -6.76
C ASN A 158 -4.11 -11.12 -5.79
N THR A 159 -3.68 -10.01 -6.36
CA THR A 159 -3.27 -8.82 -5.60
C THR A 159 -4.41 -8.23 -4.77
N LEU A 160 -5.64 -8.25 -5.27
CA LEU A 160 -6.79 -7.70 -4.55
C LEU A 160 -7.12 -8.51 -3.29
N GLY A 161 -6.99 -9.84 -3.36
CA GLY A 161 -7.20 -10.74 -2.21
C GLY A 161 -6.04 -10.78 -1.22
N ALA A 162 -4.90 -10.17 -1.52
CA ALA A 162 -3.81 -10.02 -0.56
C ALA A 162 -4.17 -8.98 0.51
N HIS A 163 -3.66 -9.18 1.73
CA HIS A 163 -3.79 -8.23 2.84
C HIS A 163 -2.58 -7.28 2.88
N PRO A 164 -2.73 -6.10 3.54
CA PRO A 164 -3.87 -5.54 4.25
C PRO A 164 -5.01 -5.03 3.36
N PHE A 165 -6.20 -4.82 3.97
CA PHE A 165 -7.31 -4.09 3.36
C PHE A 165 -7.46 -2.73 4.03
N SER A 166 -7.63 -1.67 3.23
CA SER A 166 -8.01 -0.35 3.74
C SER A 166 -9.47 -0.38 4.20
N THR A 167 -9.74 0.16 5.39
CA THR A 167 -11.07 0.23 6.00
C THR A 167 -11.53 1.66 6.25
N GLY A 168 -10.67 2.64 5.98
CA GLY A 168 -10.94 4.06 6.17
C GLY A 168 -9.67 4.89 6.00
N ILE A 169 -9.78 6.18 6.29
CA ILE A 169 -8.63 7.10 6.28
C ILE A 169 -7.66 6.69 7.39
N ASP A 170 -6.39 6.45 7.02
CA ASP A 170 -5.35 5.94 7.93
C ASP A 170 -5.74 4.65 8.69
N GLN A 171 -6.58 3.82 8.08
CA GLN A 171 -7.03 2.56 8.70
C GLN A 171 -6.83 1.37 7.78
N CYS A 172 -6.38 0.27 8.34
CA CYS A 172 -6.31 -1.01 7.64
C CYS A 172 -6.65 -2.19 8.55
N LEU A 173 -6.98 -3.30 7.90
CA LEU A 173 -7.30 -4.57 8.54
C LEU A 173 -6.44 -5.69 7.93
N VAL A 174 -5.95 -6.57 8.79
CA VAL A 174 -5.44 -7.89 8.44
C VAL A 174 -6.18 -8.96 9.26
N HIS A 175 -6.36 -10.13 8.66
CA HIS A 175 -6.93 -11.27 9.41
C HIS A 175 -6.29 -12.58 8.95
N ASN A 176 -6.32 -13.57 9.83
CA ASN A 176 -5.92 -14.94 9.54
C ASN A 176 -7.14 -15.85 9.73
N GLY A 177 -7.63 -16.42 8.64
CA GLY A 177 -8.83 -17.25 8.60
C GLY A 177 -9.83 -16.79 7.55
N SER A 178 -11.00 -17.43 7.51
CA SER A 178 -12.12 -17.04 6.66
C SER A 178 -13.06 -16.14 7.44
N LEU A 179 -13.52 -15.05 6.83
CA LEU A 179 -14.64 -14.27 7.36
C LEU A 179 -15.91 -15.02 6.95
N SER A 180 -16.67 -15.50 7.94
CA SER A 180 -18.02 -16.01 7.70
C SER A 180 -19.00 -14.85 7.60
N ASN A 181 -19.88 -14.90 6.62
CA ASN A 181 -21.03 -14.00 6.52
C ASN A 181 -22.14 -14.47 7.47
#